data_a393bf2baca0b0563b89f4170c606842
#
_entry.id   a393bf2baca0b0563b89f4170c606842
#
_cell.length_a   1.000
_cell.length_b   1.000
_cell.length_c   1.000
_cell.angle_alpha   90.00
_cell.angle_beta   90.00
_cell.angle_gamma   90.00
#
_symmetry.space_group_name_H-M   'P 1'
#
loop_
_entity.id
_entity.type
_entity.pdbx_description
1 polymer ?
#
loop_
_entity_poly.entity_id
_entity_poly.type
_entity_poly.pdbx_seq_one_letter_code
_entity_poly.pdbx_strand_id
1 'polypeptide(L)'
;MVDWNESAFELLFGGSSMINTMQGTKTYKDIETLADPALEAKQKARQQRKKHGIALDDCLDEFEKEEILSEQDTWYCPRCKEHRRASKKFDLWKTPDILVVHLKRFSSSGWRRDKLDILVDFPVEALDLTKRVIDKEDGKEEVYDLIAVDDHWGGLGGGHYTAFAKNFVDGEWYEYNGKLSVAAMTVDVC
;
A
#
# COMPACT_ATOMS: atom_id res chain seq x y z
N MET A 1 -29.20 23.45 -19.28
CA MET A 1 -30.38 22.87 -18.58
C MET A 1 -30.92 21.80 -19.50
N VAL A 2 -30.99 20.55 -19.07
CA VAL A 2 -31.48 19.45 -19.91
C VAL A 2 -32.97 19.34 -19.58
N ASP A 3 -33.81 19.71 -20.57
CA ASP A 3 -35.26 19.54 -20.45
C ASP A 3 -35.58 18.05 -20.69
N TRP A 4 -35.98 17.39 -19.63
CA TRP A 4 -36.47 16.02 -19.73
C TRP A 4 -37.96 16.04 -20.07
N ASN A 5 -38.36 15.21 -21.05
CA ASN A 5 -39.77 14.94 -21.30
C ASN A 5 -40.35 14.28 -20.03
N GLU A 6 -41.43 14.84 -19.50
CA GLU A 6 -42.06 14.44 -18.23
C GLU A 6 -42.40 12.94 -18.19
N SER A 7 -42.90 12.40 -19.31
CA SER A 7 -43.21 10.97 -19.44
C SER A 7 -41.95 10.09 -19.41
N ALA A 8 -40.83 10.57 -19.95
CA ALA A 8 -39.58 9.85 -19.91
C ALA A 8 -38.94 9.91 -18.51
N PHE A 9 -39.10 11.04 -17.83
CA PHE A 9 -38.67 11.20 -16.46
C PHE A 9 -39.46 10.28 -15.51
N GLU A 10 -40.78 10.22 -15.66
CA GLU A 10 -41.65 9.33 -14.90
C GLU A 10 -41.35 7.84 -15.15
N LEU A 11 -41.05 7.47 -16.40
CA LEU A 11 -40.66 6.12 -16.76
C LEU A 11 -39.29 5.71 -16.18
N LEU A 12 -38.34 6.61 -16.13
CA LEU A 12 -36.99 6.33 -15.68
C LEU A 12 -36.83 6.51 -14.17
N PHE A 13 -37.54 7.46 -13.56
CA PHE A 13 -37.32 7.84 -12.15
C PHE A 13 -38.59 7.61 -11.29
N GLY A 14 -39.68 7.13 -11.87
CA GLY A 14 -40.88 6.67 -11.19
C GLY A 14 -41.68 7.73 -10.45
N GLY A 15 -42.86 7.82 -10.88
CA GLY A 15 -44.04 8.55 -10.55
C GLY A 15 -44.20 9.32 -9.28
N SER A 16 -44.78 10.44 -9.51
CA SER A 16 -45.79 11.22 -8.82
C SER A 16 -45.92 11.02 -7.29
N SER A 17 -44.88 11.22 -6.54
CA SER A 17 -45.03 11.60 -5.15
C SER A 17 -43.87 12.47 -4.70
N MET A 18 -43.66 13.53 -5.44
CA MET A 18 -42.57 14.51 -5.14
C MET A 18 -42.96 15.55 -4.13
N ILE A 19 -43.97 15.32 -3.29
CA ILE A 19 -44.41 16.41 -2.40
C ILE A 19 -44.00 16.21 -0.94
N ASN A 20 -43.50 15.07 -0.49
CA ASN A 20 -43.27 14.97 0.95
C ASN A 20 -42.13 14.05 1.45
N THR A 21 -41.19 13.64 0.65
CA THR A 21 -40.05 12.95 1.25
C THR A 21 -38.75 13.30 0.54
N MET A 22 -37.81 13.89 1.26
CA MET A 22 -36.39 14.05 0.88
C MET A 22 -35.64 12.70 0.73
N GLN A 23 -36.36 11.61 0.66
CA GLN A 23 -35.84 10.28 0.36
C GLN A 23 -36.41 9.85 -0.97
N GLY A 24 -35.62 9.98 -2.00
CA GLY A 24 -35.94 9.42 -3.30
C GLY A 24 -36.25 7.92 -3.16
N THR A 25 -37.47 7.54 -3.50
CA THR A 25 -37.85 6.13 -3.64
C THR A 25 -37.00 5.51 -4.74
N LYS A 26 -36.27 4.46 -4.40
CA LYS A 26 -35.51 3.69 -5.38
C LYS A 26 -36.50 3.10 -6.40
N THR A 27 -36.49 3.61 -7.61
CA THR A 27 -37.39 3.21 -8.69
C THR A 27 -36.75 2.28 -9.71
N TYR A 28 -35.45 1.95 -9.54
CA TYR A 28 -34.91 0.86 -10.34
C TYR A 28 -35.18 -0.46 -9.63
N LYS A 29 -35.91 -1.31 -10.24
CA LYS A 29 -35.90 -2.74 -9.99
C LYS A 29 -34.46 -3.17 -10.09
N ASP A 30 -34.05 -4.06 -9.20
CA ASP A 30 -32.66 -4.55 -9.06
C ASP A 30 -31.91 -4.56 -10.39
N ILE A 31 -30.92 -3.71 -10.48
CA ILE A 31 -30.00 -3.75 -11.63
C ILE A 31 -29.31 -5.09 -11.50
N GLU A 32 -29.58 -5.98 -12.41
CA GLU A 32 -28.93 -7.27 -12.51
C GLU A 32 -27.44 -6.95 -12.77
N THR A 33 -26.64 -7.05 -11.72
CA THR A 33 -25.19 -6.85 -11.81
C THR A 33 -24.64 -8.02 -12.62
N LEU A 34 -24.21 -7.75 -13.84
CA LEU A 34 -23.47 -8.73 -14.62
C LEU A 34 -22.24 -9.13 -13.82
N ALA A 35 -22.21 -10.40 -13.42
CA ALA A 35 -21.07 -10.97 -12.73
C ALA A 35 -19.86 -10.97 -13.67
N ASP A 36 -18.85 -10.17 -13.37
CA ASP A 36 -17.54 -10.27 -14.03
C ASP A 36 -16.63 -11.19 -13.18
N PRO A 37 -16.38 -12.42 -13.65
CA PRO A 37 -15.56 -13.38 -12.92
C PRO A 37 -14.13 -12.85 -12.63
N ALA A 38 -13.59 -12.01 -13.50
CA ALA A 38 -12.27 -11.40 -13.31
C ALA A 38 -12.31 -10.34 -12.21
N LEU A 39 -13.37 -9.56 -12.13
CA LEU A 39 -13.58 -8.57 -11.07
C LEU A 39 -13.82 -9.25 -9.73
N GLU A 40 -14.65 -10.31 -9.69
CA GLU A 40 -14.88 -11.10 -8.48
C GLU A 40 -13.62 -11.77 -7.97
N ALA A 41 -12.81 -12.35 -8.85
CA ALA A 41 -11.52 -12.94 -8.49
C ALA A 41 -10.56 -11.88 -7.90
N LYS A 42 -10.49 -10.70 -8.49
CA LYS A 42 -9.71 -9.56 -7.97
C LYS A 42 -10.23 -9.09 -6.61
N GLN A 43 -11.56 -9.02 -6.42
CA GLN A 43 -12.17 -8.63 -5.16
C GLN A 43 -11.91 -9.67 -4.06
N LYS A 44 -12.05 -10.96 -4.37
CA LYS A 44 -11.73 -12.06 -3.45
C LYS A 44 -10.25 -12.06 -3.06
N ALA A 45 -9.35 -11.91 -4.02
CA ALA A 45 -7.92 -11.80 -3.76
C ALA A 45 -7.58 -10.59 -2.87
N ARG A 46 -8.23 -9.42 -3.12
CA ARG A 46 -8.07 -8.24 -2.29
C ARG A 46 -8.60 -8.43 -0.87
N GLN A 47 -9.74 -9.13 -0.71
CA GLN A 47 -10.30 -9.45 0.60
C GLN A 47 -9.43 -10.45 1.38
N GLN A 48 -8.86 -11.44 0.70
CA GLN A 48 -7.93 -12.39 1.29
C GLN A 48 -6.65 -11.69 1.75
N ARG A 49 -6.05 -10.84 0.91
CA ARG A 49 -4.88 -10.02 1.28
C ARG A 49 -5.16 -9.11 2.48
N LYS A 50 -6.35 -8.53 2.60
CA LYS A 50 -6.74 -7.75 3.79
C LYS A 50 -6.83 -8.59 5.06
N LYS A 51 -7.16 -9.88 4.96
CA LYS A 51 -7.27 -10.77 6.11
C LYS A 51 -5.94 -11.37 6.56
N HIS A 52 -5.00 -11.58 5.63
CA HIS A 52 -3.73 -12.27 5.90
C HIS A 52 -2.52 -11.33 5.82
N GLY A 53 -2.74 -10.04 5.48
CA GLY A 53 -1.65 -9.12 5.24
C GLY A 53 -0.89 -9.44 3.93
N ILE A 54 0.25 -8.80 3.75
CA ILE A 54 1.25 -9.08 2.72
C ILE A 54 2.59 -9.24 3.42
N ALA A 55 3.44 -10.13 2.92
CA ALA A 55 4.78 -10.27 3.47
C ALA A 55 5.70 -9.15 2.98
N LEU A 56 6.71 -8.81 3.77
CA LEU A 56 7.77 -7.89 3.34
C LEU A 56 8.47 -8.38 2.09
N ASP A 57 8.64 -9.71 1.94
CA ASP A 57 9.18 -10.33 0.73
C ASP A 57 8.36 -10.00 -0.52
N ASP A 58 7.02 -10.00 -0.43
CA ASP A 58 6.16 -9.59 -1.55
C ASP A 58 6.40 -8.13 -1.96
N CYS A 59 6.67 -7.27 -0.96
CA CYS A 59 7.00 -5.86 -1.21
C CYS A 59 8.37 -5.71 -1.88
N LEU A 60 9.35 -6.50 -1.47
CA LEU A 60 10.68 -6.52 -2.08
C LEU A 60 10.64 -7.07 -3.49
N ASP A 61 9.88 -8.14 -3.73
CA ASP A 61 9.68 -8.71 -5.07
C ASP A 61 9.06 -7.69 -6.03
N GLU A 62 8.05 -6.93 -5.58
CA GLU A 62 7.43 -5.88 -6.40
C GLU A 62 8.39 -4.69 -6.62
N PHE A 63 9.27 -4.38 -5.64
CA PHE A 63 10.30 -3.34 -5.78
C PHE A 63 11.37 -3.72 -6.80
N GLU A 64 11.78 -4.99 -6.86
CA GLU A 64 12.80 -5.51 -7.77
C GLU A 64 12.25 -5.86 -9.15
N LYS A 65 10.94 -5.78 -9.33
CA LYS A 65 10.28 -6.15 -10.57
C LYS A 65 10.63 -5.19 -11.70
N GLU A 66 10.94 -5.75 -12.86
CA GLU A 66 11.15 -4.99 -14.07
C GLU A 66 9.83 -4.35 -14.55
N GLU A 67 9.85 -3.05 -14.78
CA GLU A 67 8.74 -2.30 -15.33
C GLU A 67 9.10 -1.65 -16.66
N ILE A 68 8.15 -1.61 -17.58
CA ILE A 68 8.30 -0.86 -18.83
C ILE A 68 7.62 0.49 -18.63
N LEU A 69 8.39 1.57 -18.75
CA LEU A 69 7.89 2.93 -18.58
C LEU A 69 6.72 3.23 -19.53
N SER A 70 5.78 4.05 -19.07
CA SER A 70 4.62 4.45 -19.86
C SER A 70 5.03 5.32 -21.06
N GLU A 71 4.11 5.56 -21.99
CA GLU A 71 4.35 6.48 -23.11
C GLU A 71 4.52 7.94 -22.66
N GLN A 72 4.03 8.26 -21.46
CA GLN A 72 4.15 9.58 -20.85
C GLN A 72 5.47 9.77 -20.11
N ASP A 73 6.09 8.68 -19.64
CA ASP A 73 7.34 8.65 -18.86
C ASP A 73 8.50 8.10 -19.69
N THR A 74 8.61 8.56 -20.93
CA THR A 74 9.65 8.09 -21.84
C THR A 74 11.03 8.60 -21.45
N TRP A 75 12.03 7.75 -21.67
CA TRP A 75 13.44 8.09 -21.49
C TRP A 75 14.05 8.64 -22.77
N TYR A 76 14.80 9.74 -22.69
CA TYR A 76 15.56 10.24 -23.84
C TYR A 76 16.79 9.36 -24.09
N CYS A 77 16.82 8.70 -25.23
CA CYS A 77 17.98 7.89 -25.63
C CYS A 77 19.03 8.77 -26.36
N PRO A 78 20.23 8.98 -25.78
CA PRO A 78 21.25 9.84 -26.41
C PRO A 78 21.81 9.24 -27.70
N ARG A 79 21.69 7.92 -27.89
CA ARG A 79 22.14 7.23 -29.12
C ARG A 79 21.14 7.40 -30.25
N CYS A 80 19.84 7.23 -29.98
CA CYS A 80 18.77 7.38 -30.97
C CYS A 80 18.32 8.84 -31.11
N LYS A 81 18.65 9.71 -30.14
CA LYS A 81 18.25 11.12 -30.04
C LYS A 81 16.73 11.35 -30.02
N GLU A 82 16.02 10.41 -29.42
CA GLU A 82 14.56 10.46 -29.31
C GLU A 82 14.11 9.90 -27.96
N HIS A 83 12.88 10.26 -27.55
CA HIS A 83 12.23 9.70 -26.39
C HIS A 83 11.67 8.32 -26.70
N ARG A 84 12.06 7.32 -25.92
CA ARG A 84 11.59 5.93 -26.04
C ARG A 84 11.15 5.36 -24.72
N ARG A 85 10.27 4.40 -24.78
CA ARG A 85 9.93 3.57 -23.61
C ARG A 85 11.18 2.75 -23.25
N ALA A 86 11.50 2.76 -21.98
CA ALA A 86 12.63 2.00 -21.45
C ALA A 86 12.13 1.00 -20.42
N SER A 87 12.84 -0.10 -20.28
CA SER A 87 12.71 -0.99 -19.14
C SER A 87 13.52 -0.42 -17.98
N LYS A 88 12.93 -0.47 -16.77
CA LYS A 88 13.53 -0.02 -15.53
C LYS A 88 13.41 -1.13 -14.49
N LYS A 89 14.51 -1.45 -13.84
CA LYS A 89 14.57 -2.42 -12.75
C LYS A 89 15.41 -1.86 -11.62
N PHE A 90 14.99 -2.11 -10.38
CA PHE A 90 15.80 -1.86 -9.21
C PHE A 90 16.37 -3.17 -8.70
N ASP A 91 17.64 -3.16 -8.35
CA ASP A 91 18.31 -4.30 -7.74
C ASP A 91 19.02 -3.82 -6.46
N LEU A 92 19.10 -4.68 -5.46
CA LEU A 92 19.88 -4.43 -4.25
C LEU A 92 21.34 -4.73 -4.56
N TRP A 93 22.13 -3.69 -4.77
CA TRP A 93 23.56 -3.87 -5.06
C TRP A 93 24.33 -4.31 -3.82
N LYS A 94 24.15 -3.59 -2.73
CA LYS A 94 24.83 -3.82 -1.44
C LYS A 94 23.93 -3.36 -0.30
N THR A 95 24.03 -4.01 0.84
CA THR A 95 23.30 -3.66 2.06
C THR A 95 24.18 -2.96 3.07
N PRO A 96 23.66 -2.00 3.86
CA PRO A 96 24.39 -1.30 4.93
C PRO A 96 24.40 -2.13 6.22
N ASP A 97 25.22 -1.74 7.19
CA ASP A 97 25.22 -2.34 8.54
C ASP A 97 23.89 -2.11 9.28
N ILE A 98 23.22 -0.97 9.03
CA ILE A 98 21.89 -0.66 9.56
C ILE A 98 20.97 -0.43 8.37
N LEU A 99 20.04 -1.35 8.17
CA LEU A 99 19.05 -1.30 7.11
C LEU A 99 17.79 -0.58 7.59
N VAL A 100 17.35 0.43 6.84
CA VAL A 100 16.07 1.11 7.06
C VAL A 100 15.10 0.75 5.94
N VAL A 101 13.99 0.12 6.30
CA VAL A 101 12.91 -0.21 5.36
C VAL A 101 11.76 0.79 5.56
N HIS A 102 11.46 1.56 4.51
CA HIS A 102 10.37 2.52 4.53
C HIS A 102 9.19 2.02 3.71
N LEU A 103 8.10 1.71 4.37
CA LEU A 103 6.84 1.33 3.72
C LEU A 103 6.12 2.58 3.21
N LYS A 104 6.00 2.74 1.89
CA LYS A 104 5.31 3.88 1.26
C LYS A 104 3.79 3.73 1.37
N ARG A 105 3.25 3.97 2.56
CA ARG A 105 1.83 3.79 2.87
C ARG A 105 0.92 4.90 2.38
N PHE A 106 1.46 6.02 1.95
CA PHE A 106 0.67 7.14 1.44
C PHE A 106 0.57 7.08 -0.08
N SER A 107 -0.65 6.99 -0.59
CA SER A 107 -0.93 7.09 -2.02
C SER A 107 -1.65 8.39 -2.34
N SER A 108 -1.22 9.07 -3.39
CA SER A 108 -1.92 10.21 -3.96
C SER A 108 -2.26 9.90 -5.41
N SER A 109 -3.50 9.51 -5.68
CA SER A 109 -4.01 9.36 -7.04
C SER A 109 -5.04 10.45 -7.30
N GLY A 110 -4.63 11.49 -8.02
CA GLY A 110 -5.51 12.61 -8.36
C GLY A 110 -6.06 13.32 -7.12
N TRP A 111 -7.37 13.26 -6.92
CA TRP A 111 -8.08 13.93 -5.82
C TRP A 111 -8.15 13.12 -4.52
N ARG A 112 -7.77 11.85 -4.56
CA ARG A 112 -7.78 10.98 -3.37
C ARG A 112 -6.39 10.86 -2.78
N ARG A 113 -6.33 11.11 -1.48
CA ARG A 113 -5.15 10.91 -0.64
C ARG A 113 -5.52 9.89 0.42
N ASP A 114 -5.05 8.67 0.23
CA ASP A 114 -5.38 7.57 1.13
C ASP A 114 -4.12 7.06 1.84
N LYS A 115 -4.27 6.67 3.10
CA LYS A 115 -3.28 5.89 3.84
C LYS A 115 -3.61 4.40 3.65
N LEU A 116 -2.61 3.60 3.29
CA LEU A 116 -2.75 2.16 3.14
C LEU A 116 -2.61 1.47 4.49
N ASP A 117 -3.70 0.88 5.01
CA ASP A 117 -3.76 0.20 6.31
C ASP A 117 -3.58 -1.32 6.19
N ILE A 118 -2.93 -1.78 5.14
CA ILE A 118 -2.67 -3.22 4.96
C ILE A 118 -1.56 -3.63 5.90
N LEU A 119 -1.78 -4.70 6.65
CA LEU A 119 -0.73 -5.34 7.44
C LEU A 119 0.39 -5.81 6.52
N VAL A 120 1.61 -5.44 6.85
CA VAL A 120 2.83 -5.97 6.22
C VAL A 120 3.54 -6.81 7.27
N ASP A 121 3.52 -8.11 7.05
CA ASP A 121 4.18 -9.09 7.91
C ASP A 121 5.67 -9.16 7.58
N PHE A 122 6.52 -9.13 8.61
CA PHE A 122 7.97 -9.22 8.45
C PHE A 122 8.61 -9.95 9.65
N PRO A 123 9.72 -10.65 9.43
CA PRO A 123 10.41 -11.35 10.50
C PRO A 123 11.07 -10.34 11.46
N VAL A 124 10.91 -10.57 12.76
CA VAL A 124 11.61 -9.80 13.81
C VAL A 124 13.07 -10.20 13.92
N GLU A 125 13.38 -11.45 13.62
CA GLU A 125 14.72 -12.01 13.63
C GLU A 125 15.03 -12.68 12.29
N ALA A 126 16.29 -12.67 11.90
CA ALA A 126 16.82 -13.38 10.74
C ALA A 126 16.17 -13.01 9.38
N LEU A 127 15.95 -11.72 9.12
CA LEU A 127 15.60 -11.27 7.77
C LEU A 127 16.78 -11.51 6.82
N ASP A 128 16.69 -12.54 5.99
CA ASP A 128 17.75 -12.95 5.06
C ASP A 128 17.57 -12.28 3.69
N LEU A 129 18.47 -11.34 3.36
CA LEU A 129 18.54 -10.67 2.08
C LEU A 129 19.69 -11.18 1.18
N THR A 130 20.40 -12.21 1.61
CA THR A 130 21.60 -12.73 0.91
C THR A 130 21.34 -13.09 -0.56
N LYS A 131 20.14 -13.59 -0.86
CA LYS A 131 19.76 -13.95 -2.24
C LYS A 131 19.45 -12.75 -3.12
N ARG A 132 19.06 -11.61 -2.53
CA ARG A 132 18.64 -10.38 -3.22
C ARG A 132 19.81 -9.46 -3.55
N VAL A 133 20.91 -9.56 -2.80
CA VAL A 133 22.10 -8.73 -3.00
C VAL A 133 22.94 -9.23 -4.16
N ILE A 134 23.37 -8.31 -5.05
CA ILE A 134 24.19 -8.62 -6.23
C ILE A 134 25.67 -8.71 -5.88
N ASP A 135 26.20 -7.72 -5.15
CA ASP A 135 27.61 -7.63 -4.75
C ASP A 135 27.83 -8.49 -3.50
N LYS A 136 27.97 -9.80 -3.73
CA LYS A 136 28.16 -10.77 -2.64
C LYS A 136 29.63 -10.86 -2.27
N GLU A 137 29.91 -10.64 -1.02
CA GLU A 137 31.21 -10.99 -0.43
C GLU A 137 31.19 -12.49 -0.10
N ASP A 138 32.22 -13.24 -0.53
CA ASP A 138 32.31 -14.68 -0.32
C ASP A 138 32.20 -15.03 1.17
N GLY A 139 31.19 -15.85 1.50
CA GLY A 139 30.95 -16.32 2.88
C GLY A 139 30.24 -15.32 3.79
N LYS A 140 29.81 -14.17 3.29
CA LYS A 140 29.00 -13.23 4.05
C LYS A 140 27.53 -13.44 3.79
N GLU A 141 26.76 -13.60 4.86
CA GLU A 141 25.30 -13.61 4.84
C GLU A 141 24.78 -12.22 5.19
N GLU A 142 23.80 -11.75 4.43
CA GLU A 142 23.15 -10.45 4.64
C GLU A 142 21.84 -10.67 5.43
N VAL A 143 22.02 -10.97 6.73
CA VAL A 143 20.93 -11.29 7.67
C VAL A 143 20.79 -10.17 8.69
N TYR A 144 19.54 -9.76 8.94
CA TYR A 144 19.21 -8.64 9.82
C TYR A 144 18.21 -9.03 10.90
N ASP A 145 18.42 -8.51 12.09
CA ASP A 145 17.44 -8.53 13.17
C ASP A 145 16.82 -7.16 13.34
N LEU A 146 15.52 -7.13 13.63
CA LEU A 146 14.81 -5.89 13.86
C LEU A 146 15.25 -5.26 15.18
N ILE A 147 15.61 -3.98 15.14
CA ILE A 147 16.00 -3.22 16.32
C ILE A 147 15.04 -2.08 16.65
N ALA A 148 14.30 -1.59 15.69
CA ALA A 148 13.31 -0.53 15.93
C ALA A 148 12.22 -0.49 14.85
N VAL A 149 11.05 0.02 15.23
CA VAL A 149 9.92 0.31 14.34
C VAL A 149 9.36 1.67 14.69
N ASP A 150 9.19 2.53 13.66
CA ASP A 150 8.44 3.78 13.79
C ASP A 150 6.99 3.55 13.32
N ASP A 151 6.03 3.82 14.19
CA ASP A 151 4.61 3.75 13.89
C ASP A 151 4.00 5.15 13.77
N HIS A 152 3.24 5.35 12.69
CA HIS A 152 2.56 6.61 12.41
C HIS A 152 1.06 6.51 12.61
N TRP A 153 0.54 7.26 13.56
CA TRP A 153 -0.89 7.41 13.86
C TRP A 153 -1.45 8.65 13.18
N GLY A 154 -2.51 8.49 12.42
CA GLY A 154 -3.18 9.60 11.75
C GLY A 154 -3.17 9.51 10.23
N GLY A 155 -3.45 10.63 9.58
CA GLY A 155 -3.59 10.73 8.13
C GLY A 155 -2.52 11.59 7.47
N LEU A 156 -2.75 11.92 6.18
CA LEU A 156 -1.81 12.73 5.37
C LEU A 156 -1.66 14.19 5.83
N GLY A 157 -2.64 14.72 6.57
CA GLY A 157 -2.65 16.12 7.00
C GLY A 157 -1.96 16.37 8.33
N GLY A 158 -1.53 15.33 9.02
CA GLY A 158 -0.91 15.38 10.34
C GLY A 158 -1.08 14.07 11.07
N GLY A 159 -0.33 13.90 12.14
CA GLY A 159 -0.38 12.68 12.92
C GLY A 159 0.63 12.70 14.05
N HIS A 160 0.82 11.57 14.66
CA HIS A 160 1.73 11.34 15.76
C HIS A 160 2.60 10.13 15.46
N TYR A 161 3.86 10.19 15.84
CA TYR A 161 4.78 9.07 15.72
C TYR A 161 5.09 8.50 17.09
N THR A 162 5.08 7.18 17.18
CA THR A 162 5.63 6.42 18.29
C THR A 162 6.69 5.47 17.77
N ALA A 163 7.66 5.14 18.59
CA ALA A 163 8.70 4.20 18.22
C ALA A 163 8.70 3.02 19.20
N PHE A 164 8.95 1.83 18.67
CA PHE A 164 9.28 0.65 19.45
C PHE A 164 10.73 0.32 19.16
N ALA A 165 11.55 0.18 20.17
CA ALA A 165 12.96 -0.16 20.00
C ALA A 165 13.45 -1.16 21.04
N LYS A 166 14.32 -2.06 20.59
CA LYS A 166 14.98 -3.05 21.44
C LYS A 166 16.16 -2.39 22.15
N ASN A 167 16.15 -2.45 23.47
CA ASN A 167 17.26 -1.95 24.26
C ASN A 167 18.41 -2.96 24.21
N PHE A 168 19.58 -2.54 23.77
CA PHE A 168 20.75 -3.40 23.62
C PHE A 168 21.39 -3.83 24.97
N VAL A 169 21.01 -3.20 26.09
CA VAL A 169 21.57 -3.52 27.42
C VAL A 169 20.84 -4.71 28.05
N ASP A 170 19.50 -4.71 28.02
CA ASP A 170 18.66 -5.74 28.63
C ASP A 170 17.97 -6.66 27.62
N GLY A 171 18.00 -6.28 26.32
CA GLY A 171 17.36 -7.03 25.23
C GLY A 171 15.85 -6.87 25.15
N GLU A 172 15.25 -6.05 26.01
CA GLU A 172 13.82 -5.82 26.07
C GLU A 172 13.35 -4.76 25.11
N TRP A 173 12.08 -4.84 24.69
CA TRP A 173 11.46 -3.85 23.82
C TRP A 173 10.76 -2.76 24.62
N TYR A 174 10.94 -1.51 24.21
CA TYR A 174 10.34 -0.34 24.82
C TYR A 174 9.55 0.47 23.82
N GLU A 175 8.37 0.95 24.22
CA GLU A 175 7.62 1.97 23.50
C GLU A 175 8.11 3.35 23.91
N TYR A 176 8.40 4.17 22.92
CA TYR A 176 8.79 5.57 23.06
C TYR A 176 7.70 6.47 22.51
N ASN A 177 7.05 7.22 23.41
CA ASN A 177 5.94 8.11 23.07
C ASN A 177 6.17 9.48 23.73
N GLY A 178 6.78 10.41 23.01
CA GLY A 178 7.15 11.71 23.52
C GLY A 178 8.19 11.61 24.64
N LYS A 179 7.81 12.03 25.87
CA LYS A 179 8.69 11.97 27.05
C LYS A 179 8.58 10.67 27.86
N LEU A 180 7.70 9.78 27.44
CA LEU A 180 7.41 8.52 28.13
C LEU A 180 8.13 7.39 27.41
N SER A 181 8.79 6.52 28.18
CA SER A 181 9.23 5.21 27.74
C SER A 181 8.61 4.16 28.65
N VAL A 182 7.96 3.18 28.08
CA VAL A 182 7.31 2.09 28.82
C VAL A 182 7.81 0.78 28.25
N ALA A 183 8.13 -0.19 29.12
CA ALA A 183 8.48 -1.53 28.68
C ALA A 183 7.29 -2.14 27.91
N ALA A 184 7.50 -2.50 26.66
CA ALA A 184 6.50 -3.17 25.85
C ALA A 184 6.51 -4.66 26.20
N MET A 185 5.41 -5.18 26.76
CA MET A 185 5.31 -6.60 27.13
C MET A 185 5.24 -7.53 25.91
N THR A 186 4.74 -7.02 24.80
CA THR A 186 4.68 -7.71 23.50
C THR A 186 4.71 -6.66 22.40
N VAL A 187 5.56 -6.85 21.41
CA VAL A 187 5.55 -6.03 20.19
C VAL A 187 4.67 -6.74 19.19
N ASP A 188 3.36 -6.49 19.27
CA ASP A 188 2.46 -6.79 18.15
C ASP A 188 2.68 -5.73 17.10
N VAL A 189 3.56 -5.99 16.16
CA VAL A 189 3.84 -5.09 15.03
C VAL A 189 2.71 -5.28 14.03
N CYS A 190 1.69 -4.44 14.12
CA CYS A 190 0.57 -4.40 13.17
C CYS A 190 0.87 -3.59 11.91
#